data_fc2a30dd7d97241cfd8add3fd04bd84e
#
_entry.id   fc2a30dd7d97241cfd8add3fd04bd84e
#
_cell.length_a   1.000
_cell.length_b   1.000
_cell.length_c   1.000
_cell.angle_alpha   90.00
_cell.angle_beta   90.00
_cell.angle_gamma   90.00
#
_symmetry.space_group_name_H-M   'P 1'
#
loop_
_entity.id
_entity.type
_entity.pdbx_description
1 polymer ?
#
loop_
_entity_poly.entity_id
_entity_poly.type
_entity_poly.pdbx_seq_one_letter_code
_entity_poly.pdbx_strand_id
1 'polypeptide(L)'
;MSRGLGDVYKRQAQDKLVATVLTPKGLNRKCVGRDAKTLLGMIGVTVPDNIRCIVFEGEKEHPLIATELMMPILGMVRAKDIDDAIEKAVWLEHGNRHSAHIHSKNIDNITKYAREIDTAILVKNAPSYAALGFGGEGYCTFTIASRTGEGLTSAKSFTKSRRCVMADSLCIR
;
A
#
# COMPACT_ATOMS: atom_id res chain seq x y z
N MET A 1 -33.32 5.42 -7.57
CA MET A 1 -33.00 6.10 -6.30
C MET A 1 -32.46 7.47 -6.63
N SER A 2 -33.09 8.55 -6.13
CA SER A 2 -32.57 9.90 -6.31
C SER A 2 -31.25 10.01 -5.51
N ARG A 3 -30.18 10.35 -6.19
CA ARG A 3 -28.91 10.67 -5.51
C ARG A 3 -29.14 11.95 -4.71
N GLY A 4 -28.96 11.89 -3.40
CA GLY A 4 -29.15 13.05 -2.52
C GLY A 4 -28.10 14.13 -2.77
N LEU A 5 -28.42 15.38 -2.38
CA LEU A 5 -27.50 16.52 -2.46
C LEU A 5 -26.11 16.20 -1.88
N GLY A 6 -26.03 15.39 -0.82
CA GLY A 6 -24.76 14.95 -0.22
C GLY A 6 -23.85 14.15 -1.16
N ASP A 7 -24.41 13.38 -2.09
CA ASP A 7 -23.62 12.60 -3.05
C ASP A 7 -23.03 13.49 -4.15
N VAL A 8 -23.72 14.57 -4.50
CA VAL A 8 -23.21 15.56 -5.47
C VAL A 8 -22.01 16.31 -4.88
N TYR A 9 -22.10 16.75 -3.63
CA TYR A 9 -20.98 17.42 -2.95
C TYR A 9 -19.77 16.49 -2.78
N LYS A 10 -19.98 15.23 -2.46
CA LYS A 10 -18.91 14.22 -2.35
C LYS A 10 -18.17 14.05 -3.68
N ARG A 11 -18.90 13.94 -4.79
CA ARG A 11 -18.30 13.82 -6.13
C ARG A 11 -17.52 15.08 -6.52
N GLN A 12 -18.10 16.26 -6.32
CA GLN A 12 -17.39 17.51 -6.59
C GLN A 12 -16.11 17.66 -5.78
N ALA A 13 -16.09 17.21 -4.51
CA ALA A 13 -14.89 17.21 -3.70
C ALA A 13 -13.84 16.21 -4.22
N GLN A 14 -14.29 15.02 -4.67
CA GLN A 14 -13.39 14.04 -5.30
C GLN A 14 -12.77 14.59 -6.58
N ASP A 15 -13.58 15.19 -7.48
CA ASP A 15 -13.10 15.78 -8.73
C ASP A 15 -12.07 16.90 -8.49
N LYS A 16 -12.33 17.78 -7.51
CA LYS A 16 -11.38 18.81 -7.09
C LYS A 16 -10.10 18.20 -6.52
N LEU A 17 -10.21 17.13 -5.76
CA LEU A 17 -9.06 16.43 -5.19
C LEU A 17 -8.21 15.79 -6.30
N VAL A 18 -8.84 15.14 -7.27
CA VAL A 18 -8.17 14.61 -8.48
C VAL A 18 -7.41 15.73 -9.18
N ALA A 19 -8.06 16.83 -9.49
CA ALA A 19 -7.45 17.97 -10.20
C ALA A 19 -6.32 18.64 -9.41
N THR A 20 -6.34 18.55 -8.07
CA THR A 20 -5.30 19.11 -7.20
C THR A 20 -4.11 18.19 -7.06
N VAL A 21 -4.36 16.90 -6.91
CA VAL A 21 -3.35 15.86 -6.60
C VAL A 21 -2.65 15.37 -7.85
N LEU A 22 -3.37 15.25 -8.96
CA LEU A 22 -2.85 14.76 -10.23
C LEU A 22 -2.65 15.89 -11.23
N THR A 23 -1.57 15.82 -11.96
CA THR A 23 -1.23 16.73 -13.06
C THR A 23 -0.96 15.92 -14.33
N PRO A 24 -0.95 16.52 -15.52
CA PRO A 24 -0.56 15.83 -16.74
C PRO A 24 0.84 15.18 -16.72
N LYS A 25 1.70 15.62 -15.77
CA LYS A 25 3.06 15.11 -15.56
C LYS A 25 3.17 14.10 -14.42
N GLY A 26 2.04 13.63 -13.86
CA GLY A 26 1.96 12.73 -12.71
C GLY A 26 1.55 13.44 -11.42
N LEU A 27 2.02 12.96 -10.27
CA LEU A 27 1.66 13.54 -8.96
C LEU A 27 2.09 14.99 -8.81
N ASN A 28 1.21 15.79 -8.23
CA ASN A 28 1.54 17.14 -7.82
C ASN A 28 2.50 17.11 -6.61
N ARG A 29 3.77 17.48 -6.83
CA ARG A 29 4.81 17.47 -5.80
C ARG A 29 4.47 18.30 -4.57
N LYS A 30 3.61 19.32 -4.69
CA LYS A 30 3.15 20.13 -3.55
C LYS A 30 2.22 19.37 -2.60
N CYS A 31 1.61 18.29 -3.07
CA CYS A 31 0.68 17.46 -2.31
C CYS A 31 1.36 16.24 -1.66
N VAL A 32 2.47 15.76 -2.22
CA VAL A 32 3.20 14.58 -1.71
C VAL A 32 3.70 14.83 -0.28
N GLY A 33 3.44 13.89 0.63
CA GLY A 33 3.83 13.97 2.04
C GLY A 33 3.06 14.99 2.87
N ARG A 34 2.00 15.61 2.33
CA ARG A 34 1.14 16.53 3.09
C ARG A 34 0.09 15.75 3.88
N ASP A 35 -0.35 16.33 5.00
CA ASP A 35 -1.43 15.80 5.81
C ASP A 35 -2.81 15.99 5.15
N ALA A 36 -3.80 15.25 5.65
CA ALA A 36 -5.16 15.27 5.11
C ALA A 36 -5.80 16.66 5.22
N LYS A 37 -5.55 17.40 6.30
CA LYS A 37 -6.08 18.76 6.51
C LYS A 37 -5.56 19.73 5.43
N THR A 38 -4.25 19.68 5.15
CA THR A 38 -3.64 20.51 4.11
C THR A 38 -4.22 20.21 2.74
N LEU A 39 -4.35 18.93 2.38
CA LEU A 39 -4.94 18.52 1.10
C LEU A 39 -6.40 18.95 0.95
N LEU A 40 -7.20 18.80 2.00
CA LEU A 40 -8.59 19.24 2.04
C LEU A 40 -8.68 20.78 1.96
N GLY A 41 -7.79 21.49 2.64
CA GLY A 41 -7.69 22.95 2.56
C GLY A 41 -7.43 23.45 1.14
N MET A 42 -6.61 22.74 0.35
CA MET A 42 -6.33 23.08 -1.05
C MET A 42 -7.57 23.02 -1.96
N ILE A 43 -8.57 22.21 -1.59
CA ILE A 43 -9.85 22.13 -2.32
C ILE A 43 -10.98 22.93 -1.66
N GLY A 44 -10.66 23.75 -0.66
CA GLY A 44 -11.61 24.63 0.03
C GLY A 44 -12.45 23.93 1.12
N VAL A 45 -12.00 22.78 1.61
CA VAL A 45 -12.67 22.03 2.69
C VAL A 45 -11.90 22.24 3.99
N THR A 46 -12.57 22.82 4.98
CA THR A 46 -11.99 23.02 6.32
C THR A 46 -12.37 21.87 7.23
N VAL A 47 -11.37 21.28 7.88
CA VAL A 47 -11.54 20.17 8.83
C VAL A 47 -10.72 20.40 10.09
N PRO A 48 -11.08 19.75 11.22
CA PRO A 48 -10.29 19.77 12.45
C PRO A 48 -8.90 19.14 12.29
N ASP A 49 -7.97 19.47 13.20
CA ASP A 49 -6.58 18.98 13.18
C ASP A 49 -6.41 17.47 13.41
N ASN A 50 -7.44 16.83 13.96
CA ASN A 50 -7.42 15.40 14.26
C ASN A 50 -7.74 14.51 13.04
N ILE A 51 -8.09 15.08 11.89
CA ILE A 51 -8.33 14.32 10.67
C ILE A 51 -7.00 13.83 10.09
N ARG A 52 -6.84 12.51 10.00
CA ARG A 52 -5.60 11.86 9.59
C ARG A 52 -5.62 11.27 8.18
N CYS A 53 -6.81 10.99 7.66
CA CYS A 53 -6.95 10.34 6.36
C CYS A 53 -8.22 10.84 5.66
N ILE A 54 -8.14 10.95 4.35
CA ILE A 54 -9.28 11.20 3.46
C ILE A 54 -9.71 9.82 2.93
N VAL A 55 -10.96 9.46 3.20
CA VAL A 55 -11.51 8.17 2.77
C VAL A 55 -12.67 8.41 1.82
N PHE A 56 -12.70 7.69 0.71
CA PHE A 56 -13.79 7.77 -0.27
C PHE A 56 -14.03 6.41 -0.93
N GLU A 57 -15.21 6.23 -1.49
CA GLU A 57 -15.58 5.04 -2.25
C GLU A 57 -15.61 5.37 -3.75
N GLY A 58 -15.06 4.47 -4.56
CA GLY A 58 -15.01 4.61 -6.01
C GLY A 58 -14.81 3.27 -6.72
N GLU A 59 -14.78 3.31 -8.03
CA GLU A 59 -14.42 2.16 -8.86
C GLU A 59 -12.89 1.99 -8.89
N LYS A 60 -12.43 0.77 -9.19
CA LYS A 60 -10.98 0.46 -9.18
C LYS A 60 -10.17 1.32 -10.15
N GLU A 61 -10.80 1.77 -11.24
CA GLU A 61 -10.19 2.63 -12.25
C GLU A 61 -10.12 4.12 -11.84
N HIS A 62 -10.72 4.48 -10.69
CA HIS A 62 -10.69 5.87 -10.22
C HIS A 62 -9.24 6.35 -10.04
N PRO A 63 -8.83 7.52 -10.58
CA PRO A 63 -7.42 7.94 -10.60
C PRO A 63 -6.73 7.97 -9.23
N LEU A 64 -7.46 8.35 -8.15
CA LEU A 64 -6.93 8.34 -6.79
C LEU A 64 -6.92 6.95 -6.14
N ILE A 65 -7.44 5.92 -6.79
CA ILE A 65 -7.38 4.52 -6.35
C ILE A 65 -6.29 3.79 -7.11
N ALA A 66 -6.29 3.95 -8.44
CA ALA A 66 -5.37 3.26 -9.33
C ALA A 66 -3.94 3.85 -9.35
N THR A 67 -3.69 4.97 -8.68
CA THR A 67 -2.38 5.61 -8.65
C THR A 67 -1.81 5.58 -7.23
N GLU A 68 -0.53 5.23 -7.09
CA GLU A 68 0.18 5.37 -5.83
C GLU A 68 0.39 6.85 -5.52
N LEU A 69 -0.22 7.34 -4.44
CA LEU A 69 -0.32 8.77 -4.18
C LEU A 69 0.76 9.31 -3.23
N MET A 70 1.31 8.48 -2.35
CA MET A 70 2.20 8.89 -1.24
C MET A 70 1.57 10.01 -0.36
N MET A 71 0.27 9.90 -0.12
CA MET A 71 -0.57 10.86 0.60
C MET A 71 -1.61 10.12 1.44
N PRO A 72 -2.17 10.75 2.50
CA PRO A 72 -3.19 10.14 3.34
C PRO A 72 -4.57 10.17 2.66
N ILE A 73 -4.66 9.59 1.47
CA ILE A 73 -5.89 9.41 0.69
C ILE A 73 -6.09 7.93 0.48
N LEU A 74 -7.20 7.40 0.99
CA LEU A 74 -7.56 6.00 0.91
C LEU A 74 -8.85 5.81 0.13
N GLY A 75 -8.74 5.27 -1.06
CA GLY A 75 -9.89 4.82 -1.85
C GLY A 75 -10.37 3.44 -1.40
N MET A 76 -11.66 3.25 -1.39
CA MET A 76 -12.32 1.98 -1.13
C MET A 76 -13.07 1.53 -2.38
N VAL A 77 -12.91 0.26 -2.74
CA VAL A 77 -13.61 -0.38 -3.85
C VAL A 77 -14.50 -1.49 -3.30
N ARG A 78 -15.77 -1.49 -3.69
CA ARG A 78 -16.67 -2.58 -3.30
C ARG A 78 -16.37 -3.82 -4.12
N ALA A 79 -16.44 -4.96 -3.43
CA ALA A 79 -16.40 -6.27 -4.05
C ALA A 79 -17.69 -7.03 -3.71
N LYS A 80 -18.16 -7.86 -4.62
CA LYS A 80 -19.35 -8.70 -4.45
C LYS A 80 -19.06 -9.92 -3.56
N ASP A 81 -17.85 -10.44 -3.66
CA ASP A 81 -17.36 -11.61 -2.94
C ASP A 81 -15.84 -11.57 -2.82
N ILE A 82 -15.26 -12.61 -2.23
CA ILE A 82 -13.81 -12.71 -2.02
C ILE A 82 -13.03 -12.82 -3.34
N ASP A 83 -13.60 -13.48 -4.33
CA ASP A 83 -12.93 -13.70 -5.61
C ASP A 83 -12.82 -12.40 -6.40
N ASP A 84 -13.91 -11.64 -6.45
CA ASP A 84 -13.92 -10.28 -7.01
C ASP A 84 -12.99 -9.32 -6.24
N ALA A 85 -12.90 -9.47 -4.91
CA ALA A 85 -11.97 -8.66 -4.10
C ALA A 85 -10.51 -8.98 -4.44
N ILE A 86 -10.17 -10.25 -4.60
CA ILE A 86 -8.82 -10.69 -4.97
C ILE A 86 -8.47 -10.21 -6.38
N GLU A 87 -9.37 -10.39 -7.36
CA GLU A 87 -9.15 -9.92 -8.73
C GLU A 87 -8.87 -8.42 -8.77
N LYS A 88 -9.68 -7.61 -8.06
CA LYS A 88 -9.47 -6.17 -7.96
C LYS A 88 -8.15 -5.80 -7.28
N ALA A 89 -7.78 -6.50 -6.21
CA ALA A 89 -6.53 -6.26 -5.51
C ALA A 89 -5.31 -6.57 -6.38
N VAL A 90 -5.33 -7.69 -7.09
CA VAL A 90 -4.28 -8.09 -8.04
C VAL A 90 -4.16 -7.07 -9.18
N TRP A 91 -5.29 -6.59 -9.70
CA TRP A 91 -5.29 -5.55 -10.74
C TRP A 91 -4.67 -4.23 -10.23
N LEU A 92 -5.02 -3.82 -9.00
CA LEU A 92 -4.53 -2.59 -8.36
C LEU A 92 -3.05 -2.67 -7.93
N GLU A 93 -2.52 -3.85 -7.78
CA GLU A 93 -1.11 -4.07 -7.43
C GLU A 93 -0.16 -3.78 -8.61
N HIS A 94 -0.67 -3.75 -9.83
CA HIS A 94 0.04 -3.41 -11.08
C HIS A 94 1.29 -4.25 -11.38
N GLY A 95 1.47 -5.41 -10.74
CA GLY A 95 2.64 -6.26 -10.90
C GLY A 95 3.90 -5.76 -10.20
N ASN A 96 3.78 -4.77 -9.29
CA ASN A 96 4.89 -4.26 -8.49
C ASN A 96 5.43 -5.29 -7.50
N ARG A 97 4.58 -6.21 -7.03
CA ARG A 97 4.94 -7.31 -6.11
C ARG A 97 5.58 -6.83 -4.81
N HIS A 98 5.12 -5.68 -4.31
CA HIS A 98 5.71 -5.02 -3.15
C HIS A 98 5.06 -5.46 -1.84
N SER A 99 3.87 -4.95 -1.52
CA SER A 99 3.20 -5.19 -0.24
C SER A 99 1.70 -5.36 -0.42
N ALA A 100 1.14 -6.28 0.32
CA ALA A 100 -0.30 -6.50 0.38
C ALA A 100 -0.78 -6.81 1.79
N HIS A 101 -2.07 -6.64 2.03
CA HIS A 101 -2.69 -6.87 3.32
C HIS A 101 -3.98 -7.66 3.16
N ILE A 102 -4.28 -8.49 4.16
CA ILE A 102 -5.57 -9.13 4.29
C ILE A 102 -6.05 -9.11 5.73
N HIS A 103 -7.29 -8.69 5.95
CA HIS A 103 -7.97 -8.78 7.23
C HIS A 103 -9.03 -9.87 7.15
N SER A 104 -8.68 -11.06 7.61
CA SER A 104 -9.55 -12.24 7.55
C SER A 104 -9.22 -13.25 8.65
N LYS A 105 -10.21 -14.05 9.04
CA LYS A 105 -10.06 -15.25 9.85
C LYS A 105 -10.25 -16.55 9.05
N ASN A 106 -10.69 -16.45 7.79
CA ASN A 106 -10.87 -17.59 6.90
C ASN A 106 -9.53 -17.94 6.26
N ILE A 107 -8.99 -19.10 6.62
CA ILE A 107 -7.66 -19.55 6.15
C ILE A 107 -7.64 -19.85 4.65
N ASP A 108 -8.74 -20.29 4.07
CA ASP A 108 -8.82 -20.59 2.64
C ASP A 108 -8.76 -19.31 1.82
N ASN A 109 -9.47 -18.27 2.25
CA ASN A 109 -9.41 -16.93 1.63
C ASN A 109 -8.02 -16.33 1.75
N ILE A 110 -7.37 -16.47 2.90
CA ILE A 110 -5.99 -15.98 3.12
C ILE A 110 -5.03 -16.71 2.18
N THR A 111 -5.15 -18.04 2.09
CA THR A 111 -4.31 -18.88 1.23
C THR A 111 -4.49 -18.53 -0.25
N LYS A 112 -5.74 -18.37 -0.69
CA LYS A 112 -6.05 -17.98 -2.07
C LYS A 112 -5.44 -16.63 -2.39
N TYR A 113 -5.69 -15.62 -1.55
CA TYR A 113 -5.15 -14.28 -1.72
C TYR A 113 -3.63 -14.27 -1.77
N ALA A 114 -2.97 -14.96 -0.83
CA ALA A 114 -1.51 -15.02 -0.76
C ALA A 114 -0.86 -15.57 -2.04
N ARG A 115 -1.50 -16.58 -2.66
CA ARG A 115 -1.02 -17.17 -3.92
C ARG A 115 -1.18 -16.24 -5.11
N GLU A 116 -2.30 -15.53 -5.17
CA GLU A 116 -2.63 -14.71 -6.33
C GLU A 116 -1.96 -13.35 -6.31
N ILE A 117 -1.84 -12.71 -5.14
CA ILE A 117 -1.21 -11.40 -5.00
C ILE A 117 0.32 -11.46 -5.13
N ASP A 118 0.93 -12.54 -4.66
CA ASP A 118 2.37 -12.87 -4.82
C ASP A 118 3.30 -11.68 -4.55
N THR A 119 3.09 -10.97 -3.44
CA THR A 119 3.90 -9.84 -3.02
C THR A 119 5.06 -10.26 -2.12
N ALA A 120 6.14 -9.49 -2.09
CA ALA A 120 7.28 -9.71 -1.21
C ALA A 120 6.91 -9.61 0.28
N ILE A 121 5.92 -8.78 0.59
CA ILE A 121 5.38 -8.62 1.95
C ILE A 121 3.87 -8.87 1.91
N LEU A 122 3.40 -9.82 2.71
CA LEU A 122 1.98 -10.05 2.95
C LEU A 122 1.69 -9.94 4.44
N VAL A 123 0.87 -8.96 4.82
CA VAL A 123 0.51 -8.74 6.21
C VAL A 123 -0.93 -9.18 6.46
N LYS A 124 -1.12 -10.03 7.48
CA LYS A 124 -2.43 -10.51 7.90
C LYS A 124 -2.87 -9.82 9.19
N ASN A 125 -4.07 -9.23 9.17
CA ASN A 125 -4.74 -8.65 10.34
C ASN A 125 -3.93 -7.60 11.10
N ALA A 126 -3.02 -6.91 10.42
CA ALA A 126 -2.17 -5.89 11.00
C ALA A 126 -1.83 -4.80 9.96
N PRO A 127 -1.38 -3.63 10.39
CA PRO A 127 -0.88 -2.60 9.48
C PRO A 127 0.52 -2.94 8.94
N SER A 128 0.98 -2.22 7.91
CA SER A 128 2.27 -2.45 7.25
C SER A 128 3.46 -2.50 8.20
N TYR A 129 3.48 -1.71 9.27
CA TYR A 129 4.61 -1.72 10.21
C TYR A 129 4.68 -2.96 11.09
N ALA A 130 3.71 -3.87 11.05
CA ALA A 130 3.87 -5.20 11.62
C ALA A 130 5.03 -5.96 10.94
N ALA A 131 5.22 -5.75 9.64
CA ALA A 131 6.36 -6.30 8.91
C ALA A 131 7.70 -5.64 9.29
N LEU A 132 7.67 -4.46 9.92
CA LEU A 132 8.84 -3.79 10.50
C LEU A 132 9.11 -4.19 11.97
N GLY A 133 8.39 -5.18 12.50
CA GLY A 133 8.54 -5.66 13.88
C GLY A 133 7.62 -4.99 14.90
N PHE A 134 6.73 -4.08 14.51
CA PHE A 134 5.74 -3.46 15.40
C PHE A 134 4.47 -4.31 15.48
N GLY A 135 4.40 -5.19 16.48
CA GLY A 135 3.27 -6.11 16.65
C GLY A 135 3.25 -7.29 15.67
N GLY A 136 4.37 -7.57 15.01
CA GLY A 136 4.58 -8.69 14.11
C GLY A 136 6.05 -9.01 13.95
N GLU A 137 6.37 -10.02 13.14
CA GLU A 137 7.75 -10.38 12.81
C GLU A 137 8.27 -9.53 11.65
N GLY A 138 9.51 -9.08 11.74
CA GLY A 138 10.16 -8.33 10.67
C GLY A 138 11.44 -7.65 11.14
N TYR A 139 12.18 -7.09 10.20
CA TYR A 139 13.35 -6.28 10.49
C TYR A 139 12.97 -4.80 10.62
N CYS A 140 13.54 -4.10 11.59
CA CYS A 140 13.38 -2.65 11.73
C CYS A 140 14.17 -1.92 10.64
N THR A 141 13.69 -1.98 9.41
CA THR A 141 14.30 -1.37 8.23
C THR A 141 13.23 -0.89 7.26
N PHE A 142 13.56 0.08 6.42
CA PHE A 142 12.73 0.53 5.31
C PHE A 142 13.27 0.09 3.93
N THR A 143 14.31 -0.71 3.92
CA THR A 143 14.83 -1.30 2.68
C THR A 143 14.05 -2.57 2.37
N ILE A 144 13.40 -2.61 1.23
CA ILE A 144 12.54 -3.71 0.78
C ILE A 144 13.15 -4.27 -0.51
N ALA A 145 13.39 -5.60 -0.51
CA ALA A 145 13.73 -6.33 -1.72
C ALA A 145 12.46 -6.91 -2.32
N SER A 146 12.13 -6.51 -3.55
CA SER A 146 10.96 -7.03 -4.24
C SER A 146 11.28 -8.31 -5.01
N ARG A 147 10.28 -9.18 -5.13
CA ARG A 147 10.18 -10.35 -6.01
C ARG A 147 11.16 -11.51 -5.82
N THR A 148 12.45 -11.29 -5.73
CA THR A 148 13.48 -12.34 -5.72
C THR A 148 14.30 -12.41 -4.46
N GLY A 149 14.07 -11.51 -3.51
CA GLY A 149 14.78 -11.42 -2.24
C GLY A 149 13.83 -11.50 -1.04
N GLU A 150 14.37 -11.25 0.13
CA GLU A 150 13.56 -11.06 1.33
C GLU A 150 12.68 -9.81 1.19
N GLY A 151 11.45 -9.85 1.68
CA GLY A 151 10.54 -8.71 1.65
C GLY A 151 11.15 -7.50 2.35
N LEU A 152 11.64 -7.69 3.60
CA LEU A 152 12.41 -6.69 4.34
C LEU A 152 13.85 -7.17 4.50
N THR A 153 14.81 -6.24 4.43
CA THR A 153 16.23 -6.55 4.49
C THR A 153 16.84 -6.14 5.83
N SER A 154 17.96 -6.77 6.14
CA SER A 154 18.83 -6.39 7.26
C SER A 154 20.26 -6.22 6.75
N ALA A 155 21.19 -5.82 7.60
CA ALA A 155 22.61 -5.74 7.25
C ALA A 155 23.15 -7.07 6.66
N LYS A 156 22.65 -8.21 7.16
CA LYS A 156 23.01 -9.54 6.65
C LYS A 156 22.60 -9.74 5.18
N SER A 157 21.50 -9.15 4.73
CA SER A 157 21.01 -9.28 3.34
C SER A 157 21.98 -8.68 2.31
N PHE A 158 22.86 -7.78 2.73
CA PHE A 158 23.87 -7.14 1.88
C PHE A 158 25.26 -7.79 1.98
N THR A 159 25.35 -8.94 2.65
CA THR A 159 26.57 -9.73 2.73
C THR A 159 26.48 -10.96 1.85
N LYS A 160 27.62 -11.52 1.48
CA LYS A 160 27.64 -12.81 0.80
C LYS A 160 28.08 -13.92 1.75
N SER A 161 27.45 -15.08 1.63
CA SER A 161 27.91 -16.28 2.30
C SER A 161 29.22 -16.75 1.68
N ARG A 162 30.18 -17.12 2.53
CA ARG A 162 31.44 -17.73 2.14
C ARG A 162 31.55 -19.09 2.81
N ARG A 163 31.75 -20.12 2.00
CA ARG A 163 32.06 -21.45 2.50
C ARG A 163 33.59 -21.64 2.45
N CYS A 164 34.14 -22.05 3.57
CA CYS A 164 35.56 -22.47 3.67
C CYS A 164 35.56 -23.96 4.01
N VAL A 165 36.23 -24.72 3.17
CA VAL A 165 36.43 -26.17 3.37
C VAL A 165 37.94 -26.41 3.49
N MET A 166 38.33 -27.07 4.58
CA MET A 166 39.73 -27.43 4.83
C MET A 166 39.88 -28.94 4.66
N ALA A 167 40.81 -29.35 3.80
CA ALA A 167 41.23 -30.75 3.68
C ALA A 167 42.48 -31.02 4.49
N ASP A 168 43.44 -30.10 4.41
CA ASP A 168 44.70 -30.14 5.20
C ASP A 168 44.80 -28.90 6.07
N SER A 169 45.94 -28.28 6.21
CA SER A 169 46.09 -27.04 6.93
C SER A 169 45.68 -25.84 6.10
N LEU A 170 44.94 -24.93 6.69
CA LEU A 170 44.56 -23.65 6.10
C LEU A 170 44.99 -22.49 7.00
N CYS A 171 45.83 -21.60 6.45
CA CYS A 171 46.16 -20.33 7.09
C CYS A 171 45.45 -19.18 6.35
N ILE A 172 44.57 -18.47 7.04
CA ILE A 172 43.94 -17.24 6.57
C ILE A 172 44.59 -16.06 7.28
N ARG A 173 45.33 -15.25 6.55
CA ARG A 173 45.99 -14.03 7.03
C ARG A 173 45.23 -12.81 6.61
#